data_956b563f0145344da64ea0acb7512082
#
_entry.id   956b563f0145344da64ea0acb7512082
#
_cell.length_a   1.000
_cell.length_b   1.000
_cell.length_c   1.000
_cell.angle_alpha   90.00
_cell.angle_beta   90.00
_cell.angle_gamma   90.00
#
_symmetry.space_group_name_H-M   'P 1'
#
loop_
_entity.id
_entity.type
_entity.pdbx_description
1 polymer ?
#
loop_
_entity_poly.entity_id
_entity_poly.type
_entity_poly.pdbx_seq_one_letter_code
_entity_poly.pdbx_strand_id
1 'polypeptide(L)'
;MASLKSLAKDTAIYGMSSIIGRFLNYLLVPLYTAKISAASGGYGVITNMYAYTALILVILTYGMETTFFRFVNKEEENSEKVYHTVLCMVGTTSLLFIALVFLFISPLSNMMGYADHPAYVWTMFVTVAIDAFQCIPFAYLRFKKRPLKFAAFKLLFIGMNILLNIVYYVFMDGHDVGYAFYINLVCTASITFCFYKEIIEGFRGEKASWAETKVLIKKMLGYSWPILVLGIAGILNQTADKILFPYIYKGANAHEQLGIYGAASKIAMIMAMITQAFRFAYEPFVFGNAKEKDNRKMYASAMKYFVIFTLLAFLVVVGYMDLLRHIIGRDYWDGLKVVPIVMAAEIMMGVYFNLSFWYKLIDKTIWGAYFSGIGCLVLIAINVIFVPVYGYIACAWA
;
A
#
# COMPACT_ATOMS: atom_id res chain seq x y z
N MET A 1 -17.76 -7.95 28.54
CA MET A 1 -16.83 -6.83 28.26
C MET A 1 -15.48 -7.40 27.87
N ALA A 2 -15.10 -7.32 26.59
CA ALA A 2 -13.70 -7.59 26.22
C ALA A 2 -12.86 -6.55 26.97
N SER A 3 -11.90 -6.99 27.79
CA SER A 3 -11.10 -6.07 28.59
C SER A 3 -10.33 -5.16 27.61
N LEU A 4 -10.20 -3.87 27.90
CA LEU A 4 -9.35 -2.91 27.17
C LEU A 4 -7.96 -3.52 26.88
N LYS A 5 -7.49 -4.38 27.76
CA LYS A 5 -6.23 -5.12 27.64
C LYS A 5 -6.24 -6.16 26.49
N SER A 6 -7.36 -6.83 26.25
CA SER A 6 -7.54 -7.77 25.13
C SER A 6 -7.59 -7.00 23.79
N LEU A 7 -8.34 -5.89 23.74
CA LEU A 7 -8.43 -5.05 22.57
C LEU A 7 -7.06 -4.44 22.19
N ALA A 8 -6.31 -3.95 23.18
CA ALA A 8 -4.96 -3.43 22.97
C ALA A 8 -3.99 -4.50 22.48
N LYS A 9 -4.07 -5.73 23.01
CA LYS A 9 -3.26 -6.87 22.58
C LYS A 9 -3.57 -7.25 21.11
N ASP A 10 -4.83 -7.36 20.75
CA ASP A 10 -5.24 -7.72 19.39
C ASP A 10 -4.83 -6.64 18.39
N THR A 11 -5.05 -5.36 18.73
CA THR A 11 -4.62 -4.21 17.92
C THR A 11 -3.10 -4.19 17.74
N ALA A 12 -2.34 -4.49 18.80
CA ALA A 12 -0.89 -4.59 18.70
C ALA A 12 -0.45 -5.72 17.75
N ILE A 13 -1.07 -6.90 17.83
CA ILE A 13 -0.73 -8.03 16.93
C ILE A 13 -1.04 -7.66 15.47
N TYR A 14 -2.18 -7.07 15.17
CA TYR A 14 -2.54 -6.63 13.80
C TYR A 14 -1.61 -5.53 13.29
N GLY A 15 -1.33 -4.52 14.13
CA GLY A 15 -0.44 -3.42 13.77
C GLY A 15 1.00 -3.88 13.56
N MET A 16 1.56 -4.64 14.52
CA MET A 16 2.93 -5.16 14.45
C MET A 16 3.13 -6.09 13.26
N SER A 17 2.19 -7.02 12.99
CA SER A 17 2.32 -7.91 11.83
C SER A 17 2.34 -7.15 10.51
N SER A 18 1.61 -6.04 10.41
CA SER A 18 1.61 -5.17 9.23
C SER A 18 2.91 -4.37 9.09
N ILE A 19 3.47 -3.86 10.19
CA ILE A 19 4.75 -3.11 10.21
C ILE A 19 5.91 -4.06 9.92
N ILE A 20 5.98 -5.20 10.60
CA ILE A 20 6.99 -6.24 10.36
C ILE A 20 6.93 -6.69 8.91
N GLY A 21 5.73 -6.87 8.36
CA GLY A 21 5.53 -7.23 6.97
C GLY A 21 6.17 -6.25 6.00
N ARG A 22 6.00 -4.97 6.20
CA ARG A 22 6.63 -3.93 5.37
C ARG A 22 8.14 -3.92 5.52
N PHE A 23 8.64 -4.04 6.75
CA PHE A 23 10.07 -4.11 7.02
C PHE A 23 10.73 -5.31 6.36
N LEU A 24 10.12 -6.49 6.43
CA LEU A 24 10.65 -7.69 5.80
C LEU A 24 10.66 -7.60 4.27
N ASN A 25 9.60 -7.05 3.66
CA ASN A 25 9.61 -6.76 2.21
C ASN A 25 10.71 -5.77 1.80
N TYR A 26 11.10 -4.88 2.71
CA TYR A 26 12.23 -3.98 2.48
C TYR A 26 13.56 -4.74 2.29
N LEU A 27 13.71 -5.92 2.91
CA LEU A 27 14.91 -6.75 2.75
C LEU A 27 15.13 -7.28 1.32
N LEU A 28 14.10 -7.24 0.46
CA LEU A 28 14.25 -7.57 -0.96
C LEU A 28 14.96 -6.48 -1.77
N VAL A 29 15.00 -5.24 -1.27
CA VAL A 29 15.64 -4.13 -1.99
C VAL A 29 17.13 -4.34 -2.17
N PRO A 30 17.92 -4.65 -1.10
CA PRO A 30 19.32 -5.01 -1.25
C PRO A 30 19.53 -6.16 -2.25
N LEU A 31 18.68 -7.18 -2.19
CA LEU A 31 18.76 -8.35 -3.06
C LEU A 31 18.57 -7.94 -4.54
N TYR A 32 17.49 -7.24 -4.85
CA TYR A 32 17.21 -6.83 -6.23
C TYR A 32 18.27 -5.86 -6.76
N THR A 33 18.67 -4.87 -5.98
CA THR A 33 19.65 -3.87 -6.43
C THR A 33 21.08 -4.42 -6.53
N ALA A 34 21.39 -5.53 -5.84
CA ALA A 34 22.66 -6.22 -6.00
C ALA A 34 22.70 -7.14 -7.23
N LYS A 35 21.56 -7.71 -7.64
CA LYS A 35 21.46 -8.69 -8.73
C LYS A 35 20.97 -8.11 -10.05
N ILE A 36 20.24 -7.00 -10.02
CA ILE A 36 19.70 -6.32 -11.19
C ILE A 36 20.49 -5.02 -11.36
N SER A 37 21.25 -4.88 -12.43
CA SER A 37 21.99 -3.63 -12.72
C SER A 37 21.03 -2.48 -12.97
N ALA A 38 21.39 -1.26 -12.54
CA ALA A 38 20.61 -0.07 -12.80
C ALA A 38 20.45 0.20 -14.31
N ALA A 39 21.53 -0.02 -15.09
CA ALA A 39 21.54 0.18 -16.54
C ALA A 39 20.54 -0.70 -17.28
N SER A 40 20.16 -1.88 -16.73
CA SER A 40 19.11 -2.73 -17.31
C SER A 40 17.70 -2.12 -17.17
N GLY A 41 17.51 -1.15 -16.29
CA GLY A 41 16.21 -0.58 -15.95
C GLY A 41 15.30 -1.53 -15.17
N GLY A 42 15.73 -2.76 -14.87
CA GLY A 42 14.88 -3.80 -14.31
C GLY A 42 14.25 -3.45 -12.97
N TYR A 43 14.98 -2.77 -12.08
CA TYR A 43 14.41 -2.32 -10.82
C TYR A 43 13.40 -1.16 -11.02
N GLY A 44 13.56 -0.36 -12.07
CA GLY A 44 12.57 0.64 -12.49
C GLY A 44 11.27 -0.01 -12.96
N VAL A 45 11.37 -1.11 -13.72
CA VAL A 45 10.21 -1.93 -14.10
C VAL A 45 9.49 -2.46 -12.85
N ILE A 46 10.22 -3.00 -11.88
CA ILE A 46 9.64 -3.45 -10.60
C ILE A 46 8.93 -2.28 -9.90
N THR A 47 9.58 -1.13 -9.78
CA THR A 47 9.04 0.07 -9.12
C THR A 47 7.76 0.56 -9.81
N ASN A 48 7.75 0.62 -11.14
CA ASN A 48 6.60 1.05 -11.94
C ASN A 48 5.43 0.07 -11.82
N MET A 49 5.68 -1.24 -11.96
CA MET A 49 4.65 -2.26 -11.85
C MET A 49 4.00 -2.29 -10.47
N TYR A 50 4.77 -2.16 -9.39
CA TYR A 50 4.19 -2.07 -8.05
C TYR A 50 3.39 -0.78 -7.83
N ALA A 51 3.74 0.32 -8.49
CA ALA A 51 2.95 1.54 -8.45
C ALA A 51 1.58 1.36 -9.12
N TYR A 52 1.52 0.70 -10.27
CA TYR A 52 0.25 0.33 -10.92
C TYR A 52 -0.59 -0.62 -10.04
N THR A 53 0.03 -1.66 -9.49
CA THR A 53 -0.71 -2.61 -8.65
C THR A 53 -1.27 -1.96 -7.40
N ALA A 54 -0.56 -1.00 -6.79
CA ALA A 54 -1.06 -0.25 -5.65
C ALA A 54 -2.32 0.57 -6.00
N LEU A 55 -2.34 1.22 -7.17
CA LEU A 55 -3.52 1.95 -7.67
C LEU A 55 -4.68 1.01 -7.98
N ILE A 56 -4.42 -0.07 -8.71
CA ILE A 56 -5.44 -1.05 -9.11
C ILE A 56 -6.02 -1.76 -7.88
N LEU A 57 -5.21 -2.05 -6.85
CA LEU A 57 -5.69 -2.64 -5.60
C LEU A 57 -6.77 -1.76 -4.95
N VAL A 58 -6.56 -0.45 -4.89
CA VAL A 58 -7.55 0.48 -4.34
C VAL A 58 -8.83 0.48 -5.19
N ILE A 59 -8.69 0.44 -6.51
CA ILE A 59 -9.84 0.40 -7.43
C ILE A 59 -10.62 -0.92 -7.26
N LEU A 60 -9.93 -2.06 -7.20
CA LEU A 60 -10.57 -3.39 -7.10
C LEU A 60 -11.15 -3.68 -5.71
N THR A 61 -10.60 -3.09 -4.66
CA THR A 61 -11.18 -3.21 -3.31
C THR A 61 -12.31 -2.22 -3.08
N TYR A 62 -12.38 -1.14 -3.83
CA TYR A 62 -13.39 -0.06 -3.82
C TYR A 62 -14.01 0.21 -2.44
N GLY A 63 -13.17 0.22 -1.39
CA GLY A 63 -13.56 0.51 -0.01
C GLY A 63 -14.38 -0.59 0.66
N MET A 64 -14.46 -1.80 0.09
CA MET A 64 -15.28 -2.89 0.62
C MET A 64 -14.82 -3.43 1.97
N GLU A 65 -13.53 -3.33 2.30
CA GLU A 65 -13.04 -3.69 3.62
C GLU A 65 -13.67 -2.81 4.72
N THR A 66 -13.67 -1.50 4.55
CA THR A 66 -14.30 -0.56 5.47
C THR A 66 -15.82 -0.72 5.49
N THR A 67 -16.41 -0.94 4.31
CA THR A 67 -17.83 -1.19 4.15
C THR A 67 -18.26 -2.45 4.88
N PHE A 68 -17.50 -3.54 4.75
CA PHE A 68 -17.74 -4.78 5.49
C PHE A 68 -17.82 -4.53 6.98
N PHE A 69 -16.82 -3.86 7.59
CA PHE A 69 -16.82 -3.57 9.03
C PHE A 69 -18.01 -2.72 9.46
N ARG A 70 -18.42 -1.76 8.62
CA ARG A 70 -19.59 -0.93 8.94
C ARG A 70 -20.88 -1.75 8.97
N PHE A 71 -21.09 -2.61 7.97
CA PHE A 71 -22.35 -3.33 7.84
C PHE A 71 -22.43 -4.54 8.75
N VAL A 72 -21.33 -5.27 8.97
CA VAL A 72 -21.30 -6.44 9.86
C VAL A 72 -21.51 -6.09 11.34
N ASN A 73 -21.25 -4.83 11.73
CA ASN A 73 -21.46 -4.36 13.11
C ASN A 73 -22.81 -3.66 13.30
N LYS A 74 -23.68 -3.60 12.28
CA LYS A 74 -25.04 -3.10 12.43
C LYS A 74 -25.94 -4.20 12.97
N GLU A 75 -26.73 -3.89 14.00
CA GLU A 75 -27.67 -4.84 14.63
C GLU A 75 -28.76 -5.34 13.66
N GLU A 76 -29.11 -4.54 12.66
CA GLU A 76 -30.16 -4.85 11.67
C GLU A 76 -29.72 -5.84 10.59
N GLU A 77 -28.42 -6.11 10.43
CA GLU A 77 -27.89 -6.90 9.32
C GLU A 77 -27.26 -8.21 9.85
N ASN A 78 -27.62 -9.33 9.21
CA ASN A 78 -26.98 -10.61 9.52
C ASN A 78 -25.54 -10.64 9.01
N SER A 79 -24.59 -10.87 9.92
CA SER A 79 -23.15 -10.84 9.62
C SER A 79 -22.73 -11.87 8.56
N GLU A 80 -23.40 -13.03 8.47
CA GLU A 80 -23.10 -14.04 7.45
C GLU A 80 -23.57 -13.59 6.08
N LYS A 81 -24.78 -13.01 5.98
CA LYS A 81 -25.30 -12.42 4.73
C LYS A 81 -24.39 -11.29 4.23
N VAL A 82 -23.93 -10.42 5.13
CA VAL A 82 -22.99 -9.34 4.81
C VAL A 82 -21.67 -9.91 4.27
N TYR A 83 -21.07 -10.88 4.96
CA TYR A 83 -19.83 -11.50 4.56
C TYR A 83 -19.93 -12.18 3.20
N HIS A 84 -20.98 -13.02 3.00
CA HIS A 84 -21.25 -13.66 1.72
C HIS A 84 -21.38 -12.65 0.58
N THR A 85 -22.19 -11.60 0.77
CA THR A 85 -22.42 -10.58 -0.25
C THR A 85 -21.14 -9.86 -0.65
N VAL A 86 -20.33 -9.41 0.32
CA VAL A 86 -19.07 -8.69 0.04
C VAL A 86 -18.05 -9.61 -0.61
N LEU A 87 -17.95 -10.87 -0.16
CA LEU A 87 -17.07 -11.88 -0.76
C LEU A 87 -17.42 -12.13 -2.23
N CYS A 88 -18.70 -12.28 -2.54
CA CYS A 88 -19.19 -12.42 -3.91
C CYS A 88 -18.94 -11.17 -4.76
N MET A 89 -19.19 -9.99 -4.21
CA MET A 89 -18.96 -8.72 -4.94
C MET A 89 -17.51 -8.57 -5.35
N VAL A 90 -16.58 -8.65 -4.38
CA VAL A 90 -15.15 -8.50 -4.67
C VAL A 90 -14.61 -9.65 -5.49
N GLY A 91 -15.08 -10.89 -5.25
CA GLY A 91 -14.72 -12.05 -6.05
C GLY A 91 -15.14 -11.91 -7.51
N THR A 92 -16.38 -11.49 -7.77
CA THR A 92 -16.88 -11.26 -9.13
C THR A 92 -16.15 -10.15 -9.85
N THR A 93 -15.90 -9.02 -9.19
CA THR A 93 -15.14 -7.90 -9.80
C THR A 93 -13.69 -8.27 -10.07
N SER A 94 -13.04 -9.06 -9.18
CA SER A 94 -11.67 -9.56 -9.40
C SER A 94 -11.62 -10.55 -10.57
N LEU A 95 -12.57 -11.49 -10.68
CA LEU A 95 -12.63 -12.43 -11.79
C LEU A 95 -12.91 -11.72 -13.12
N LEU A 96 -13.84 -10.76 -13.13
CA LEU A 96 -14.12 -9.95 -14.32
C LEU A 96 -12.88 -9.17 -14.75
N PHE A 97 -12.16 -8.57 -13.80
CA PHE A 97 -10.92 -7.85 -14.08
C PHE A 97 -9.86 -8.78 -14.70
N ILE A 98 -9.66 -9.99 -14.15
CA ILE A 98 -8.74 -10.98 -14.73
C ILE A 98 -9.15 -11.32 -16.17
N ALA A 99 -10.44 -11.57 -16.43
CA ALA A 99 -10.95 -11.87 -17.78
C ALA A 99 -10.66 -10.70 -18.74
N LEU A 100 -10.91 -9.45 -18.30
CA LEU A 100 -10.59 -8.25 -19.11
C LEU A 100 -9.09 -8.10 -19.36
N VAL A 101 -8.24 -8.37 -18.38
CA VAL A 101 -6.78 -8.33 -18.56
C VAL A 101 -6.34 -9.29 -19.63
N PHE A 102 -6.81 -10.55 -19.62
CA PHE A 102 -6.43 -11.52 -20.65
C PHE A 102 -7.03 -11.18 -22.03
N LEU A 103 -8.24 -10.64 -22.08
CA LEU A 103 -8.88 -10.22 -23.32
C LEU A 103 -8.13 -9.04 -23.99
N PHE A 104 -7.62 -8.11 -23.17
CA PHE A 104 -6.96 -6.88 -23.64
C PHE A 104 -5.45 -6.86 -23.33
N ILE A 105 -4.81 -8.01 -23.16
CA ILE A 105 -3.40 -8.07 -22.72
C ILE A 105 -2.47 -7.35 -23.70
N SER A 106 -2.66 -7.53 -25.01
CA SER A 106 -1.81 -6.91 -26.02
C SER A 106 -1.92 -5.37 -26.05
N PRO A 107 -3.11 -4.76 -26.20
CA PRO A 107 -3.22 -3.31 -26.16
C PRO A 107 -2.81 -2.73 -24.78
N LEU A 108 -3.07 -3.44 -23.70
CA LEU A 108 -2.70 -3.01 -22.36
C LEU A 108 -1.19 -2.97 -22.17
N SER A 109 -0.48 -4.03 -22.57
CA SER A 109 0.98 -4.09 -22.51
C SER A 109 1.63 -3.04 -23.39
N ASN A 110 1.09 -2.79 -24.58
CA ASN A 110 1.57 -1.73 -25.49
C ASN A 110 1.39 -0.34 -24.84
N MET A 111 0.22 -0.07 -24.26
CA MET A 111 -0.06 1.20 -23.60
C MET A 111 0.87 1.46 -22.41
N MET A 112 1.21 0.41 -21.67
CA MET A 112 2.10 0.50 -20.51
C MET A 112 3.59 0.50 -20.88
N GLY A 113 3.96 0.34 -22.14
CA GLY A 113 5.35 0.27 -22.59
C GLY A 113 6.02 -1.10 -22.35
N TYR A 114 5.23 -2.16 -22.17
CA TYR A 114 5.70 -3.54 -21.94
C TYR A 114 5.28 -4.50 -23.05
N ALA A 115 5.28 -4.03 -24.29
CA ALA A 115 4.89 -4.83 -25.45
C ALA A 115 5.72 -6.12 -25.60
N ASP A 116 7.02 -6.03 -25.32
CA ASP A 116 7.96 -7.16 -25.40
C ASP A 116 7.85 -8.12 -24.20
N HIS A 117 7.23 -7.68 -23.11
CA HIS A 117 7.09 -8.44 -21.87
C HIS A 117 5.66 -8.43 -21.32
N PRO A 118 4.64 -8.88 -22.07
CA PRO A 118 3.25 -8.89 -21.61
C PRO A 118 3.05 -9.75 -20.37
N ALA A 119 3.97 -10.68 -20.12
CA ALA A 119 3.97 -11.51 -18.93
C ALA A 119 4.09 -10.71 -17.63
N TYR A 120 4.80 -9.60 -17.60
CA TYR A 120 4.90 -8.74 -16.42
C TYR A 120 3.54 -8.12 -16.08
N VAL A 121 2.80 -7.71 -17.10
CA VAL A 121 1.49 -7.07 -16.93
C VAL A 121 0.44 -8.06 -16.42
N TRP A 122 0.23 -9.20 -17.12
CA TRP A 122 -0.81 -10.13 -16.68
C TRP A 122 -0.49 -10.75 -15.32
N THR A 123 0.79 -11.09 -15.05
CA THR A 123 1.18 -11.68 -13.77
C THR A 123 0.86 -10.75 -12.61
N MET A 124 1.25 -9.47 -12.71
CA MET A 124 1.01 -8.50 -11.65
C MET A 124 -0.47 -8.14 -11.51
N PHE A 125 -1.21 -8.09 -12.62
CA PHE A 125 -2.63 -7.76 -12.57
C PHE A 125 -3.48 -8.92 -12.05
N VAL A 126 -3.12 -10.17 -12.34
CA VAL A 126 -3.71 -11.35 -11.68
C VAL A 126 -3.38 -11.35 -10.19
N THR A 127 -2.12 -11.06 -9.82
CA THR A 127 -1.72 -10.96 -8.42
C THR A 127 -2.58 -9.95 -7.67
N VAL A 128 -2.72 -8.74 -8.19
CA VAL A 128 -3.50 -7.69 -7.51
C VAL A 128 -5.00 -8.01 -7.44
N ALA A 129 -5.54 -8.72 -8.42
CA ALA A 129 -6.94 -9.17 -8.37
C ALA A 129 -7.17 -10.20 -7.26
N ILE A 130 -6.21 -11.12 -7.08
CA ILE A 130 -6.24 -12.09 -5.98
C ILE A 130 -6.03 -11.37 -4.63
N ASP A 131 -5.13 -10.41 -4.53
CA ASP A 131 -4.91 -9.59 -3.32
C ASP A 131 -6.17 -8.79 -2.94
N ALA A 132 -6.87 -8.23 -3.93
CA ALA A 132 -8.14 -7.54 -3.72
C ALA A 132 -9.20 -8.50 -3.16
N PHE A 133 -9.31 -9.71 -3.70
CA PHE A 133 -10.19 -10.74 -3.15
C PHE A 133 -9.82 -11.11 -1.72
N GLN A 134 -8.54 -11.33 -1.44
CA GLN A 134 -8.05 -11.71 -0.10
C GLN A 134 -8.32 -10.65 0.98
N CYS A 135 -8.51 -9.37 0.62
CA CYS A 135 -8.77 -8.35 1.62
C CYS A 135 -10.02 -8.65 2.45
N ILE A 136 -11.01 -9.35 1.87
CA ILE A 136 -12.26 -9.70 2.56
C ILE A 136 -12.07 -10.86 3.56
N PRO A 137 -11.46 -12.02 3.21
CA PRO A 137 -11.08 -13.03 4.20
C PRO A 137 -10.18 -12.49 5.32
N PHE A 138 -9.22 -11.60 5.00
CA PHE A 138 -8.42 -10.93 6.04
C PHE A 138 -9.28 -10.05 6.95
N ALA A 139 -10.22 -9.28 6.41
CA ALA A 139 -11.17 -8.49 7.21
C ALA A 139 -12.06 -9.39 8.08
N TYR A 140 -12.49 -10.53 7.55
CA TYR A 140 -13.28 -11.51 8.30
C TYR A 140 -12.52 -12.12 9.47
N LEU A 141 -11.22 -12.44 9.31
CA LEU A 141 -10.38 -12.88 10.45
C LEU A 141 -10.32 -11.83 11.55
N ARG A 142 -10.26 -10.54 11.20
CA ARG A 142 -10.28 -9.44 12.18
C ARG A 142 -11.64 -9.34 12.87
N PHE A 143 -12.73 -9.47 12.12
CA PHE A 143 -14.09 -9.48 12.68
C PHE A 143 -14.27 -10.65 13.67
N LYS A 144 -13.83 -11.85 13.30
CA LYS A 144 -13.87 -13.04 14.16
C LYS A 144 -12.82 -13.03 15.28
N LYS A 145 -12.06 -11.94 15.47
CA LYS A 145 -11.01 -11.79 16.48
C LYS A 145 -9.98 -12.92 16.48
N ARG A 146 -9.48 -13.27 15.29
CA ARG A 146 -8.43 -14.30 15.08
C ARG A 146 -7.08 -13.66 14.70
N PRO A 147 -6.45 -12.85 15.61
CA PRO A 147 -5.24 -12.08 15.29
C PRO A 147 -4.04 -12.95 14.95
N LEU A 148 -3.87 -14.07 15.63
CA LEU A 148 -2.74 -14.99 15.39
C LEU A 148 -2.81 -15.60 13.99
N LYS A 149 -4.00 -16.00 13.51
CA LYS A 149 -4.18 -16.56 12.16
C LYS A 149 -3.93 -15.48 11.10
N PHE A 150 -4.41 -14.25 11.33
CA PHE A 150 -4.13 -13.11 10.49
C PHE A 150 -2.63 -12.85 10.37
N ALA A 151 -1.92 -12.77 11.51
CA ALA A 151 -0.48 -12.54 11.54
C ALA A 151 0.29 -13.71 10.89
N ALA A 152 -0.09 -14.96 11.16
CA ALA A 152 0.52 -16.14 10.56
C ALA A 152 0.44 -16.12 9.03
N PHE A 153 -0.72 -15.80 8.44
CA PHE A 153 -0.86 -15.74 6.98
C PHE A 153 -0.07 -14.59 6.36
N LYS A 154 -0.03 -13.41 7.02
CA LYS A 154 0.81 -12.29 6.57
C LYS A 154 2.30 -12.64 6.61
N LEU A 155 2.76 -13.23 7.70
CA LEU A 155 4.17 -13.62 7.87
C LEU A 155 4.55 -14.79 6.95
N LEU A 156 3.64 -15.75 6.73
CA LEU A 156 3.85 -16.84 5.78
C LEU A 156 4.05 -16.32 4.35
N PHE A 157 3.16 -15.40 3.90
CA PHE A 157 3.31 -14.75 2.60
C PHE A 157 4.71 -14.12 2.44
N ILE A 158 5.10 -13.30 3.43
CA ILE A 158 6.36 -12.57 3.36
C ILE A 158 7.56 -13.51 3.44
N GLY A 159 7.51 -14.50 4.34
CA GLY A 159 8.56 -15.49 4.47
C GLY A 159 8.75 -16.32 3.19
N MET A 160 7.65 -16.77 2.57
CA MET A 160 7.71 -17.46 1.27
C MET A 160 8.27 -16.54 0.17
N ASN A 161 7.81 -15.29 0.11
CA ASN A 161 8.25 -14.35 -0.90
C ASN A 161 9.75 -14.07 -0.78
N ILE A 162 10.27 -13.82 0.42
CA ILE A 162 11.70 -13.62 0.66
C ILE A 162 12.49 -14.88 0.33
N LEU A 163 12.05 -16.04 0.82
CA LEU A 163 12.74 -17.30 0.60
C LEU A 163 12.86 -17.64 -0.89
N LEU A 164 11.76 -17.56 -1.65
CA LEU A 164 11.76 -17.88 -3.08
C LEU A 164 12.60 -16.88 -3.88
N ASN A 165 12.60 -15.58 -3.50
CA ASN A 165 13.47 -14.60 -4.12
C ASN A 165 14.96 -14.89 -3.81
N ILE A 166 15.31 -15.28 -2.60
CA ILE A 166 16.68 -15.70 -2.26
C ILE A 166 17.07 -16.93 -3.07
N VAL A 167 16.19 -17.93 -3.16
CA VAL A 167 16.46 -19.13 -3.96
C VAL A 167 16.76 -18.76 -5.41
N TYR A 168 15.92 -17.93 -6.03
CA TYR A 168 16.11 -17.58 -7.44
C TYR A 168 17.33 -16.67 -7.67
N TYR A 169 17.43 -15.55 -6.95
CA TYR A 169 18.47 -14.54 -7.21
C TYR A 169 19.83 -14.89 -6.62
N VAL A 170 19.91 -15.70 -5.57
CA VAL A 170 21.19 -16.05 -4.91
C VAL A 170 21.64 -17.45 -5.28
N PHE A 171 20.80 -18.48 -5.08
CA PHE A 171 21.20 -19.87 -5.30
C PHE A 171 21.18 -20.29 -6.77
N MET A 172 20.21 -19.77 -7.56
CA MET A 172 20.12 -20.05 -9.00
C MET A 172 20.82 -18.98 -9.85
N ASP A 173 21.36 -17.94 -9.21
CA ASP A 173 22.00 -16.78 -9.86
C ASP A 173 21.15 -16.12 -10.97
N GLY A 174 19.84 -16.08 -10.75
CA GLY A 174 18.89 -15.51 -11.70
C GLY A 174 19.00 -13.98 -11.77
N HIS A 175 18.74 -13.43 -12.95
CA HIS A 175 18.80 -11.99 -13.22
C HIS A 175 17.52 -11.46 -13.88
N ASP A 176 16.57 -12.34 -14.20
CA ASP A 176 15.32 -11.94 -14.86
C ASP A 176 14.35 -11.29 -13.87
N VAL A 177 13.93 -10.07 -14.21
CA VAL A 177 12.97 -9.25 -13.45
C VAL A 177 11.60 -9.93 -13.32
N GLY A 178 11.19 -10.69 -14.34
CA GLY A 178 9.90 -11.38 -14.37
C GLY A 178 9.68 -12.32 -13.18
N TYR A 179 10.77 -12.93 -12.68
CA TYR A 179 10.66 -13.84 -11.54
C TYR A 179 10.22 -13.15 -10.24
N ALA A 180 10.53 -11.87 -10.05
CA ALA A 180 9.98 -11.12 -8.92
C ALA A 180 8.44 -11.10 -8.94
N PHE A 181 7.85 -11.02 -10.14
CA PHE A 181 6.41 -11.02 -10.35
C PHE A 181 5.80 -12.44 -10.25
N TYR A 182 6.43 -13.44 -10.86
CA TYR A 182 5.98 -14.84 -10.76
C TYR A 182 6.00 -15.34 -9.32
N ILE A 183 7.07 -15.06 -8.57
CA ILE A 183 7.18 -15.43 -7.16
C ILE A 183 6.06 -14.78 -6.35
N ASN A 184 5.79 -13.49 -6.59
CA ASN A 184 4.71 -12.79 -5.91
C ASN A 184 3.34 -13.45 -6.20
N LEU A 185 3.05 -13.78 -7.46
CA LEU A 185 1.83 -14.48 -7.85
C LEU A 185 1.70 -15.83 -7.14
N VAL A 186 2.77 -16.64 -7.12
CA VAL A 186 2.77 -17.96 -6.46
C VAL A 186 2.50 -17.81 -4.96
N CYS A 187 3.15 -16.85 -4.30
CA CYS A 187 2.93 -16.59 -2.88
C CYS A 187 1.50 -16.13 -2.60
N THR A 188 0.96 -15.20 -3.37
CA THR A 188 -0.42 -14.72 -3.23
C THR A 188 -1.43 -15.85 -3.46
N ALA A 189 -1.26 -16.66 -4.51
CA ALA A 189 -2.10 -17.82 -4.77
C ALA A 189 -2.06 -18.83 -3.62
N SER A 190 -0.87 -19.12 -3.09
CA SER A 190 -0.69 -20.05 -1.96
C SER A 190 -1.45 -19.59 -0.71
N ILE A 191 -1.43 -18.30 -0.40
CA ILE A 191 -2.21 -17.75 0.73
C ILE A 191 -3.71 -17.86 0.48
N THR A 192 -4.17 -17.69 -0.77
CA THR A 192 -5.59 -17.90 -1.10
C THR A 192 -6.05 -19.31 -0.75
N PHE A 193 -5.24 -20.32 -1.04
CA PHE A 193 -5.53 -21.70 -0.62
C PHE A 193 -5.58 -21.84 0.91
N CYS A 194 -4.76 -21.11 1.66
CA CYS A 194 -4.83 -21.12 3.12
C CYS A 194 -6.16 -20.57 3.66
N PHE A 195 -6.84 -19.71 2.90
CA PHE A 195 -8.15 -19.16 3.25
C PHE A 195 -9.34 -20.09 2.91
N TYR A 196 -9.10 -21.33 2.45
CA TYR A 196 -10.19 -22.22 2.00
C TYR A 196 -11.33 -22.35 3.03
N LYS A 197 -11.03 -22.39 4.33
CA LYS A 197 -12.03 -22.48 5.39
C LYS A 197 -12.92 -21.24 5.47
N GLU A 198 -12.32 -20.05 5.46
CA GLU A 198 -13.02 -18.76 5.51
C GLU A 198 -13.87 -18.54 4.25
N ILE A 199 -13.32 -18.94 3.09
CA ILE A 199 -14.05 -18.86 1.82
C ILE A 199 -15.25 -19.81 1.81
N ILE A 200 -15.07 -21.07 2.23
CA ILE A 200 -16.17 -22.04 2.33
C ILE A 200 -17.21 -21.56 3.35
N GLU A 201 -16.78 -21.04 4.51
CA GLU A 201 -17.68 -20.47 5.53
C GLU A 201 -18.53 -19.34 4.94
N GLY A 202 -17.93 -18.46 4.12
CA GLY A 202 -18.67 -17.41 3.42
C GLY A 202 -19.71 -17.91 2.42
N PHE A 203 -19.45 -19.04 1.74
CA PHE A 203 -20.42 -19.63 0.78
C PHE A 203 -21.45 -20.55 1.41
N ARG A 204 -21.17 -21.13 2.59
CA ARG A 204 -22.09 -22.03 3.32
C ARG A 204 -23.00 -21.29 4.28
N GLY A 205 -22.65 -20.10 4.70
CA GLY A 205 -23.45 -19.27 5.61
C GLY A 205 -24.83 -18.92 5.06
N GLU A 206 -25.62 -18.28 5.86
CA GLU A 206 -26.97 -17.85 5.49
C GLU A 206 -26.92 -16.85 4.33
N LYS A 207 -27.64 -17.17 3.26
CA LYS A 207 -27.69 -16.34 2.05
C LYS A 207 -28.92 -15.43 2.11
N ALA A 208 -28.75 -14.18 1.73
CA ALA A 208 -29.86 -13.28 1.50
C ALA A 208 -30.64 -13.70 0.23
N SER A 209 -31.94 -13.45 0.21
CA SER A 209 -32.71 -13.59 -1.03
C SER A 209 -32.15 -12.64 -2.11
N TRP A 210 -32.45 -12.88 -3.38
CA TRP A 210 -31.97 -12.01 -4.45
C TRP A 210 -32.42 -10.54 -4.28
N ALA A 211 -33.64 -10.33 -3.80
CA ALA A 211 -34.17 -8.98 -3.53
C ALA A 211 -33.40 -8.29 -2.39
N GLU A 212 -33.19 -8.98 -1.27
CA GLU A 212 -32.40 -8.48 -0.14
C GLU A 212 -30.96 -8.18 -0.55
N THR A 213 -30.32 -9.10 -1.29
CA THR A 213 -28.95 -8.93 -1.79
C THR A 213 -28.82 -7.68 -2.64
N LYS A 214 -29.77 -7.41 -3.56
CA LYS A 214 -29.78 -6.22 -4.41
C LYS A 214 -29.87 -4.91 -3.58
N VAL A 215 -30.72 -4.91 -2.55
CA VAL A 215 -30.86 -3.78 -1.64
C VAL A 215 -29.55 -3.56 -0.85
N LEU A 216 -28.98 -4.64 -0.33
CA LEU A 216 -27.73 -4.61 0.45
C LEU A 216 -26.57 -4.09 -0.41
N ILE A 217 -26.39 -4.61 -1.63
CA ILE A 217 -25.39 -4.15 -2.59
C ILE A 217 -25.53 -2.64 -2.85
N LYS A 218 -26.75 -2.16 -3.11
CA LYS A 218 -27.00 -0.73 -3.36
C LYS A 218 -26.61 0.13 -2.18
N LYS A 219 -26.94 -0.28 -0.95
CA LYS A 219 -26.55 0.42 0.29
C LYS A 219 -25.02 0.43 0.44
N MET A 220 -24.35 -0.72 0.21
CA MET A 220 -22.90 -0.87 0.33
C MET A 220 -22.16 -0.02 -0.70
N LEU A 221 -22.57 -0.05 -1.97
CA LEU A 221 -21.96 0.77 -3.03
C LEU A 221 -22.12 2.26 -2.77
N GLY A 222 -23.31 2.69 -2.32
CA GLY A 222 -23.54 4.07 -1.94
C GLY A 222 -22.60 4.56 -0.82
N TYR A 223 -22.25 3.67 0.11
CA TYR A 223 -21.29 3.98 1.18
C TYR A 223 -19.83 3.90 0.72
N SER A 224 -19.50 2.93 -0.12
CA SER A 224 -18.12 2.68 -0.54
C SER A 224 -17.61 3.66 -1.59
N TRP A 225 -18.48 4.24 -2.41
CA TRP A 225 -18.10 5.15 -3.48
C TRP A 225 -17.25 6.36 -3.01
N PRO A 226 -17.63 7.12 -1.97
CA PRO A 226 -16.77 8.19 -1.48
C PRO A 226 -15.42 7.69 -0.94
N ILE A 227 -15.39 6.48 -0.33
CA ILE A 227 -14.17 5.87 0.18
C ILE A 227 -13.24 5.50 -0.97
N LEU A 228 -13.77 5.00 -2.09
CA LEU A 228 -13.00 4.72 -3.30
C LEU A 228 -12.34 5.99 -3.84
N VAL A 229 -13.09 7.07 -3.99
CA VAL A 229 -12.56 8.35 -4.50
C VAL A 229 -11.43 8.88 -3.61
N LEU A 230 -11.62 8.85 -2.30
CA LEU A 230 -10.60 9.21 -1.32
C LEU A 230 -9.38 8.29 -1.38
N GLY A 231 -9.61 6.99 -1.54
CA GLY A 231 -8.56 5.99 -1.68
C GLY A 231 -7.71 6.21 -2.94
N ILE A 232 -8.35 6.49 -4.08
CA ILE A 232 -7.65 6.80 -5.33
C ILE A 232 -6.80 8.07 -5.18
N ALA A 233 -7.34 9.16 -4.64
CA ALA A 233 -6.57 10.37 -4.40
C ALA A 233 -5.38 10.12 -3.46
N GLY A 234 -5.60 9.35 -2.40
CA GLY A 234 -4.55 9.00 -1.43
C GLY A 234 -3.42 8.16 -2.01
N ILE A 235 -3.74 7.16 -2.86
CA ILE A 235 -2.71 6.31 -3.47
C ILE A 235 -1.98 7.03 -4.61
N LEU A 236 -2.67 7.88 -5.38
CA LEU A 236 -2.02 8.70 -6.41
C LEU A 236 -0.99 9.66 -5.83
N ASN A 237 -1.23 10.24 -4.66
CA ASN A 237 -0.22 11.05 -3.94
C ASN A 237 1.08 10.27 -3.60
N GLN A 238 1.05 8.93 -3.63
CA GLN A 238 2.20 8.09 -3.30
C GLN A 238 2.83 7.43 -4.52
N THR A 239 2.10 7.33 -5.64
CA THR A 239 2.49 6.47 -6.77
C THR A 239 2.43 7.16 -8.13
N ALA A 240 1.77 8.32 -8.25
CA ALA A 240 1.59 8.96 -9.55
C ALA A 240 2.92 9.36 -10.20
N ASP A 241 3.91 9.77 -9.41
CA ASP A 241 5.28 10.02 -9.86
C ASP A 241 5.87 8.80 -10.58
N LYS A 242 5.74 7.62 -9.98
CA LYS A 242 6.28 6.36 -10.49
C LYS A 242 5.50 5.81 -11.68
N ILE A 243 4.19 6.08 -11.73
CA ILE A 243 3.32 5.68 -12.86
C ILE A 243 3.58 6.59 -14.07
N LEU A 244 3.66 7.91 -13.85
CA LEU A 244 3.77 8.89 -14.91
C LEU A 244 5.18 9.01 -15.48
N PHE A 245 6.21 8.73 -14.67
CA PHE A 245 7.61 8.95 -15.03
C PHE A 245 8.00 8.38 -16.41
N PRO A 246 7.72 7.10 -16.76
CA PRO A 246 8.11 6.55 -18.05
C PRO A 246 7.47 7.24 -19.25
N TYR A 247 6.32 7.91 -19.05
CA TYR A 247 5.61 8.62 -20.13
C TYR A 247 6.06 10.06 -20.32
N ILE A 248 6.49 10.71 -19.23
CA ILE A 248 6.84 12.14 -19.25
C ILE A 248 8.34 12.35 -19.41
N TYR A 249 9.16 11.44 -18.95
CA TYR A 249 10.61 11.54 -19.09
C TYR A 249 11.05 11.33 -20.54
N LYS A 250 11.77 12.30 -21.10
CA LYS A 250 12.14 12.31 -22.53
C LYS A 250 13.41 11.52 -22.86
N GLY A 251 14.15 11.06 -21.86
CA GLY A 251 15.37 10.27 -22.07
C GLY A 251 15.08 8.81 -22.40
N ALA A 252 15.99 8.16 -23.13
CA ALA A 252 15.85 6.75 -23.49
C ALA A 252 15.98 5.79 -22.28
N ASN A 253 16.53 6.25 -21.17
CA ASN A 253 16.79 5.45 -19.95
C ASN A 253 15.76 5.67 -18.83
N ALA A 254 14.48 5.84 -19.17
CA ALA A 254 13.42 6.14 -18.20
C ALA A 254 13.34 5.10 -17.08
N HIS A 255 13.39 3.80 -17.39
CA HIS A 255 13.34 2.75 -16.36
C HIS A 255 14.60 2.68 -15.49
N GLU A 256 15.78 3.00 -16.04
CA GLU A 256 17.01 3.14 -15.27
C GLU A 256 16.87 4.26 -14.23
N GLN A 257 16.47 5.45 -14.67
CA GLN A 257 16.27 6.62 -13.82
C GLN A 257 15.20 6.36 -12.74
N LEU A 258 14.11 5.71 -13.11
CA LEU A 258 13.06 5.33 -12.18
C LEU A 258 13.54 4.28 -11.16
N GLY A 259 14.40 3.35 -11.59
CA GLY A 259 15.03 2.36 -10.71
C GLY A 259 15.93 3.00 -9.66
N ILE A 260 16.77 3.94 -10.08
CA ILE A 260 17.65 4.73 -9.20
C ILE A 260 16.81 5.48 -8.15
N TYR A 261 15.77 6.17 -8.59
CA TYR A 261 14.82 6.86 -7.70
C TYR A 261 14.10 5.91 -6.75
N GLY A 262 13.59 4.79 -7.28
CA GLY A 262 12.88 3.77 -6.52
C GLY A 262 13.74 3.15 -5.42
N ALA A 263 15.00 2.81 -5.71
CA ALA A 263 15.94 2.25 -4.74
C ALA A 263 16.27 3.24 -3.61
N ALA A 264 16.58 4.49 -3.97
CA ALA A 264 16.88 5.53 -3.00
C ALA A 264 15.67 5.88 -2.13
N SER A 265 14.47 5.95 -2.71
CA SER A 265 13.22 6.20 -1.97
C SER A 265 12.95 5.14 -0.91
N LYS A 266 13.44 3.90 -1.09
CA LYS A 266 13.33 2.86 -0.05
C LYS A 266 14.14 3.18 1.19
N ILE A 267 15.29 3.84 1.09
CA ILE A 267 16.03 4.31 2.28
C ILE A 267 15.20 5.36 3.01
N ALA A 268 14.60 6.32 2.29
CA ALA A 268 13.73 7.33 2.88
C ALA A 268 12.46 6.75 3.54
N MET A 269 12.01 5.56 3.12
CA MET A 269 10.83 4.87 3.70
C MET A 269 10.99 4.54 5.19
N ILE A 270 12.20 4.55 5.74
CA ILE A 270 12.45 4.47 7.19
C ILE A 270 11.65 5.56 7.91
N MET A 271 11.61 6.78 7.37
CA MET A 271 10.84 7.89 7.94
C MET A 271 9.33 7.63 7.85
N ALA A 272 8.85 7.08 6.74
CA ALA A 272 7.44 6.68 6.60
C ALA A 272 7.02 5.63 7.65
N MET A 273 7.90 4.66 7.96
CA MET A 273 7.64 3.67 9.01
C MET A 273 7.57 4.32 10.39
N ILE A 274 8.45 5.26 10.71
CA ILE A 274 8.43 6.02 11.96
C ILE A 274 7.13 6.81 12.08
N THR A 275 6.75 7.55 11.05
CA THR A 275 5.51 8.33 10.98
C THR A 275 4.27 7.43 11.17
N GLN A 276 4.27 6.26 10.54
CA GLN A 276 3.18 5.32 10.68
C GLN A 276 3.10 4.70 12.09
N ALA A 277 4.22 4.32 12.68
CA ALA A 277 4.25 3.81 14.07
C ALA A 277 3.72 4.88 15.05
N PHE A 278 4.14 6.12 14.89
CA PHE A 278 3.61 7.24 15.68
C PHE A 278 2.09 7.39 15.49
N ARG A 279 1.61 7.36 14.26
CA ARG A 279 0.17 7.48 13.94
C ARG A 279 -0.67 6.41 14.64
N PHE A 280 -0.23 5.15 14.68
CA PHE A 280 -0.94 4.08 15.37
C PHE A 280 -1.08 4.32 16.88
N ALA A 281 -0.08 4.93 17.51
CA ALA A 281 -0.13 5.29 18.93
C ALA A 281 -0.93 6.58 19.18
N TYR A 282 -0.80 7.55 18.28
CA TYR A 282 -1.35 8.90 18.44
C TYR A 282 -2.87 8.95 18.19
N GLU A 283 -3.39 8.17 17.25
CA GLU A 283 -4.81 8.19 16.88
C GLU A 283 -5.73 7.83 18.08
N PRO A 284 -5.54 6.72 18.83
CA PRO A 284 -6.30 6.42 20.03
C PRO A 284 -6.13 7.48 21.15
N PHE A 285 -4.92 8.04 21.27
CA PHE A 285 -4.62 9.08 22.24
C PHE A 285 -5.45 10.36 21.99
N VAL A 286 -5.54 10.80 20.73
CA VAL A 286 -6.31 12.00 20.37
C VAL A 286 -7.80 11.80 20.64
N PHE A 287 -8.38 10.70 20.16
CA PHE A 287 -9.81 10.42 20.38
C PHE A 287 -10.15 10.17 21.86
N GLY A 288 -9.25 9.54 22.62
CA GLY A 288 -9.43 9.30 24.04
C GLY A 288 -9.45 10.57 24.88
N ASN A 289 -8.68 11.59 24.48
CA ASN A 289 -8.55 12.85 25.21
C ASN A 289 -9.35 14.02 24.58
N ALA A 290 -10.24 13.73 23.62
CA ALA A 290 -10.97 14.75 22.88
C ALA A 290 -11.84 15.68 23.76
N LYS A 291 -12.30 15.19 24.92
CA LYS A 291 -13.15 15.92 25.88
C LYS A 291 -12.37 16.61 27.01
N GLU A 292 -11.05 16.41 27.09
CA GLU A 292 -10.22 17.02 28.12
C GLU A 292 -10.06 18.54 27.90
N LYS A 293 -10.06 19.32 29.00
CA LYS A 293 -9.95 20.78 28.95
C LYS A 293 -8.64 21.28 28.33
N ASP A 294 -7.53 20.56 28.52
CA ASP A 294 -6.19 20.91 28.04
C ASP A 294 -5.77 20.12 26.79
N ASN A 295 -6.72 19.52 26.08
CA ASN A 295 -6.44 18.67 24.91
C ASN A 295 -5.56 19.33 23.86
N ARG A 296 -5.78 20.65 23.58
CA ARG A 296 -4.98 21.40 22.60
C ARG A 296 -3.51 21.49 22.97
N LYS A 297 -3.20 21.71 24.27
CA LYS A 297 -1.80 21.73 24.77
C LYS A 297 -1.16 20.35 24.67
N MET A 298 -1.92 19.30 24.95
CA MET A 298 -1.46 17.91 24.84
C MET A 298 -1.14 17.57 23.36
N TYR A 299 -2.01 17.93 22.42
CA TYR A 299 -1.76 17.70 20.99
C TYR A 299 -0.58 18.51 20.46
N ALA A 300 -0.45 19.77 20.86
CA ALA A 300 0.70 20.61 20.51
C ALA A 300 2.01 20.05 21.05
N SER A 301 2.01 19.53 22.28
CA SER A 301 3.19 18.88 22.90
C SER A 301 3.54 17.59 22.17
N ALA A 302 2.57 16.74 21.86
CA ALA A 302 2.78 15.50 21.12
C ALA A 302 3.36 15.80 19.72
N MET A 303 2.83 16.79 19.01
CA MET A 303 3.34 17.22 17.71
C MET A 303 4.78 17.78 17.82
N LYS A 304 5.07 18.60 18.85
CA LYS A 304 6.43 19.10 19.10
C LYS A 304 7.44 17.97 19.25
N TYR A 305 7.12 16.96 20.09
CA TYR A 305 8.01 15.82 20.30
C TYR A 305 8.12 14.94 19.05
N PHE A 306 7.04 14.77 18.29
CA PHE A 306 7.07 14.10 17.01
C PHE A 306 8.05 14.77 16.03
N VAL A 307 7.97 16.10 15.87
CA VAL A 307 8.87 16.87 14.99
C VAL A 307 10.32 16.76 15.46
N ILE A 308 10.58 16.92 16.77
CA ILE A 308 11.94 16.78 17.32
C ILE A 308 12.49 15.37 17.03
N PHE A 309 11.72 14.32 17.31
CA PHE A 309 12.14 12.94 17.11
C PHE A 309 12.41 12.64 15.64
N THR A 310 11.51 13.06 14.74
CA THR A 310 11.68 12.82 13.29
C THR A 310 12.82 13.62 12.68
N LEU A 311 13.07 14.83 13.16
CA LEU A 311 14.26 15.62 12.77
C LEU A 311 15.56 14.97 13.26
N LEU A 312 15.59 14.43 14.48
CA LEU A 312 16.75 13.67 14.97
C LEU A 312 16.97 12.42 14.12
N ALA A 313 15.91 11.66 13.81
CA ALA A 313 15.99 10.51 12.92
C ALA A 313 16.49 10.90 11.51
N PHE A 314 16.02 12.03 10.99
CA PHE A 314 16.51 12.60 9.73
C PHE A 314 18.02 12.88 9.77
N LEU A 315 18.50 13.54 10.81
CA LEU A 315 19.93 13.84 10.97
C LEU A 315 20.76 12.56 11.10
N VAL A 316 20.28 11.56 11.82
CA VAL A 316 20.95 10.25 11.93
C VAL A 316 21.06 9.59 10.55
N VAL A 317 19.94 9.49 9.79
CA VAL A 317 19.96 8.85 8.47
C VAL A 317 20.87 9.61 7.50
N VAL A 318 20.80 10.93 7.46
CA VAL A 318 21.65 11.75 6.58
C VAL A 318 23.12 11.69 7.01
N GLY A 319 23.40 11.75 8.33
CA GLY A 319 24.76 11.68 8.87
C GLY A 319 25.43 10.32 8.67
N TYR A 320 24.65 9.23 8.66
CA TYR A 320 25.13 7.88 8.41
C TYR A 320 24.87 7.40 6.97
N MET A 321 24.65 8.31 6.02
CA MET A 321 24.35 7.96 4.63
C MET A 321 25.46 7.13 3.99
N ASP A 322 26.72 7.36 4.33
CA ASP A 322 27.85 6.56 3.86
C ASP A 322 27.79 5.08 4.30
N LEU A 323 27.15 4.80 5.42
CA LEU A 323 26.89 3.43 5.86
C LEU A 323 25.63 2.89 5.16
N LEU A 324 24.56 3.68 5.11
CA LEU A 324 23.26 3.25 4.59
C LEU A 324 23.26 3.04 3.07
N ARG A 325 24.14 3.72 2.33
CA ARG A 325 24.29 3.47 0.87
C ARG A 325 24.60 2.02 0.53
N HIS A 326 25.22 1.26 1.45
CA HIS A 326 25.52 -0.16 1.23
C HIS A 326 24.27 -1.08 1.30
N ILE A 327 23.11 -0.54 1.70
CA ILE A 327 21.82 -1.26 1.63
C ILE A 327 21.38 -1.44 0.17
N ILE A 328 21.80 -0.54 -0.74
CA ILE A 328 21.47 -0.62 -2.17
C ILE A 328 22.73 -0.87 -3.00
N GLY A 329 22.56 -1.46 -4.18
CA GLY A 329 23.65 -1.70 -5.11
C GLY A 329 24.37 -0.42 -5.51
N ARG A 330 25.66 -0.52 -5.82
CA ARG A 330 26.51 0.65 -6.15
C ARG A 330 25.97 1.44 -7.34
N ASP A 331 25.41 0.78 -8.33
CA ASP A 331 24.84 1.38 -9.54
C ASP A 331 23.67 2.34 -9.25
N TYR A 332 23.08 2.25 -8.05
CA TYR A 332 21.93 3.05 -7.60
C TYR A 332 22.32 4.23 -6.71
N TRP A 333 23.62 4.42 -6.41
CA TRP A 333 24.07 5.45 -5.47
C TRP A 333 23.80 6.88 -5.92
N ASP A 334 23.70 7.12 -7.23
CA ASP A 334 23.30 8.42 -7.77
C ASP A 334 21.95 8.91 -7.25
N GLY A 335 21.08 7.98 -6.86
CA GLY A 335 19.78 8.28 -6.25
C GLY A 335 19.86 8.79 -4.82
N LEU A 336 20.98 8.63 -4.09
CA LEU A 336 21.07 8.97 -2.67
C LEU A 336 20.81 10.47 -2.39
N LYS A 337 21.05 11.33 -3.36
CA LYS A 337 20.77 12.77 -3.28
C LYS A 337 19.29 13.10 -3.08
N VAL A 338 18.35 12.19 -3.46
CA VAL A 338 16.92 12.40 -3.23
C VAL A 338 16.47 11.94 -1.84
N VAL A 339 17.26 11.15 -1.13
CA VAL A 339 16.87 10.59 0.19
C VAL A 339 16.51 11.69 1.18
N PRO A 340 17.34 12.76 1.37
CA PRO A 340 16.98 13.84 2.29
C PRO A 340 15.67 14.55 1.88
N ILE A 341 15.44 14.72 0.57
CA ILE A 341 14.26 15.42 0.06
C ILE A 341 12.99 14.59 0.38
N VAL A 342 13.01 13.30 0.04
CA VAL A 342 11.87 12.40 0.29
C VAL A 342 11.64 12.21 1.79
N MET A 343 12.70 12.14 2.61
CA MET A 343 12.56 12.10 4.08
C MET A 343 11.93 13.37 4.65
N ALA A 344 12.27 14.54 4.12
CA ALA A 344 11.64 15.79 4.53
C ALA A 344 10.15 15.80 4.17
N ALA A 345 9.78 15.29 2.98
CA ALA A 345 8.39 15.13 2.57
C ALA A 345 7.63 14.19 3.51
N GLU A 346 8.23 13.08 3.95
CA GLU A 346 7.63 12.15 4.92
C GLU A 346 7.43 12.78 6.31
N ILE A 347 8.33 13.67 6.75
CA ILE A 347 8.14 14.46 7.99
C ILE A 347 6.94 15.39 7.82
N MET A 348 6.84 16.11 6.70
CA MET A 348 5.71 16.99 6.42
C MET A 348 4.39 16.23 6.34
N MET A 349 4.41 15.02 5.75
CA MET A 349 3.25 14.12 5.76
C MET A 349 2.86 13.73 7.21
N GLY A 350 3.82 13.47 8.09
CA GLY A 350 3.58 13.21 9.50
C GLY A 350 2.96 14.42 10.22
N VAL A 351 3.44 15.63 9.93
CA VAL A 351 2.84 16.88 10.44
C VAL A 351 1.41 17.03 9.92
N TYR A 352 1.18 16.78 8.64
CA TYR A 352 -0.16 16.79 8.05
C TYR A 352 -1.10 15.81 8.76
N PHE A 353 -0.66 14.58 9.05
CA PHE A 353 -1.47 13.61 9.80
C PHE A 353 -1.83 14.12 11.20
N ASN A 354 -0.90 14.75 11.91
CA ASN A 354 -1.19 15.37 13.22
C ASN A 354 -2.25 16.47 13.09
N LEU A 355 -2.11 17.36 12.11
CA LEU A 355 -3.07 18.44 11.88
C LEU A 355 -4.43 17.91 11.39
N SER A 356 -4.47 16.77 10.70
CA SER A 356 -5.70 16.20 10.16
C SER A 356 -6.74 15.84 11.22
N PHE A 357 -6.33 15.67 12.48
CA PHE A 357 -7.25 15.42 13.57
C PHE A 357 -8.21 16.60 13.84
N TRP A 358 -7.82 17.83 13.48
CA TRP A 358 -8.71 18.97 13.59
C TRP A 358 -10.07 18.71 12.91
N TYR A 359 -10.08 18.39 11.63
CA TYR A 359 -11.34 18.16 10.90
C TYR A 359 -12.01 16.81 11.24
N LYS A 360 -11.24 15.83 11.73
CA LYS A 360 -11.79 14.55 12.19
C LYS A 360 -12.57 14.72 13.50
N LEU A 361 -12.05 15.52 14.42
CA LEU A 361 -12.69 15.79 15.73
C LEU A 361 -13.97 16.62 15.61
N ILE A 362 -14.14 17.42 14.56
CA ILE A 362 -15.35 18.21 14.29
C ILE A 362 -16.27 17.57 13.24
N ASP A 363 -16.06 16.28 12.92
CA ASP A 363 -16.82 15.49 11.94
C ASP A 363 -16.89 16.09 10.52
N LYS A 364 -15.92 16.95 10.15
CA LYS A 364 -15.84 17.58 8.83
C LYS A 364 -14.76 16.91 7.95
N THR A 365 -14.84 15.60 7.81
CA THR A 365 -13.84 14.76 7.08
C THR A 365 -13.69 15.12 5.61
N ILE A 366 -14.63 15.86 5.03
CA ILE A 366 -14.58 16.36 3.64
C ILE A 366 -13.32 17.21 3.38
N TRP A 367 -12.80 17.92 4.41
CA TRP A 367 -11.55 18.69 4.28
C TRP A 367 -10.34 17.81 3.95
N GLY A 368 -10.32 16.57 4.46
CA GLY A 368 -9.30 15.60 4.10
C GLY A 368 -9.30 15.26 2.61
N ALA A 369 -10.50 15.18 2.00
CA ALA A 369 -10.63 14.95 0.56
C ALA A 369 -10.13 16.13 -0.25
N TYR A 370 -10.47 17.36 0.14
CA TYR A 370 -9.99 18.57 -0.55
C TYR A 370 -8.47 18.68 -0.48
N PHE A 371 -7.87 18.52 0.69
CA PHE A 371 -6.40 18.58 0.83
C PHE A 371 -5.69 17.49 0.05
N SER A 372 -6.19 16.25 0.12
CA SER A 372 -5.61 15.13 -0.68
C SER A 372 -5.76 15.36 -2.18
N GLY A 373 -6.91 15.89 -2.61
CA GLY A 373 -7.17 16.19 -4.03
C GLY A 373 -6.27 17.31 -4.56
N ILE A 374 -6.12 18.40 -3.80
CA ILE A 374 -5.21 19.51 -4.15
C ILE A 374 -3.77 19.01 -4.19
N GLY A 375 -3.33 18.25 -3.18
CA GLY A 375 -1.99 17.66 -3.15
C GLY A 375 -1.72 16.79 -4.38
N CYS A 376 -2.67 15.93 -4.76
CA CYS A 376 -2.56 15.10 -5.95
C CYS A 376 -2.42 15.93 -7.24
N LEU A 377 -3.22 16.97 -7.41
CA LEU A 377 -3.13 17.86 -8.57
C LEU A 377 -1.78 18.59 -8.64
N VAL A 378 -1.30 19.11 -7.50
CA VAL A 378 0.00 19.79 -7.42
C VAL A 378 1.14 18.81 -7.75
N LEU A 379 1.10 17.59 -7.18
CA LEU A 379 2.09 16.55 -7.46
C LEU A 379 2.12 16.20 -8.96
N ILE A 380 0.97 15.98 -9.59
CA ILE A 380 0.88 15.68 -11.02
C ILE A 380 1.41 16.85 -11.83
N ALA A 381 1.02 18.10 -11.51
CA ALA A 381 1.49 19.29 -12.22
C ALA A 381 3.01 19.45 -12.14
N ILE A 382 3.60 19.31 -10.95
CA ILE A 382 5.06 19.37 -10.77
C ILE A 382 5.74 18.28 -11.60
N ASN A 383 5.25 17.04 -11.56
CA ASN A 383 5.83 15.96 -12.35
C ASN A 383 5.76 16.25 -13.85
N VAL A 384 4.61 16.63 -14.38
CA VAL A 384 4.42 16.89 -15.82
C VAL A 384 5.31 18.03 -16.31
N ILE A 385 5.48 19.09 -15.51
CA ILE A 385 6.26 20.27 -15.90
C ILE A 385 7.76 20.03 -15.74
N PHE A 386 8.20 19.42 -14.65
CA PHE A 386 9.62 19.42 -14.28
C PHE A 386 10.35 18.09 -14.55
N VAL A 387 9.66 16.93 -14.61
CA VAL A 387 10.31 15.65 -14.93
C VAL A 387 10.98 15.66 -16.30
N PRO A 388 10.41 16.27 -17.36
CA PRO A 388 11.09 16.36 -18.66
C PRO A 388 12.45 17.07 -18.64
N VAL A 389 12.69 17.92 -17.64
CA VAL A 389 13.91 18.75 -17.51
C VAL A 389 14.85 18.19 -16.46
N TYR A 390 14.33 17.84 -15.29
CA TYR A 390 15.13 17.46 -14.10
C TYR A 390 15.11 15.97 -13.79
N GLY A 391 14.39 15.15 -14.59
CA GLY A 391 14.28 13.71 -14.38
C GLY A 391 13.70 13.35 -13.00
N TYR A 392 14.20 12.29 -12.40
CA TYR A 392 13.67 11.77 -11.12
C TYR A 392 13.87 12.73 -9.91
N ILE A 393 14.73 13.71 -10.01
CA ILE A 393 14.88 14.72 -8.95
C ILE A 393 13.59 15.53 -8.79
N ALA A 394 12.89 15.80 -9.91
CA ALA A 394 11.59 16.47 -9.87
C ALA A 394 10.53 15.65 -9.11
N CYS A 395 10.55 14.31 -9.24
CA CYS A 395 9.66 13.42 -8.48
C CYS A 395 9.90 13.53 -6.97
N ALA A 396 11.14 13.72 -6.54
CA ALA A 396 11.46 13.86 -5.13
C ALA A 396 10.96 15.19 -4.52
N TRP A 397 10.89 16.26 -5.34
CA TRP A 397 10.39 17.57 -4.94
C TRP A 397 8.86 17.73 -5.07
N ALA A 398 8.19 16.84 -5.80
CA ALA A 398 6.75 16.87 -6.01
C ALA A 398 5.96 16.33 -4.81
#